data_e41253896cba4080ffb1dccc3f8c665d
#
_entry.id   e41253896cba4080ffb1dccc3f8c665d
#
_cell.length_a   1.000
_cell.length_b   1.000
_cell.length_c   1.000
_cell.angle_alpha   90.00
_cell.angle_beta   90.00
_cell.angle_gamma   90.00
#
_symmetry.space_group_name_H-M   'P 1'
#
loop_
_entity.id
_entity.type
_entity.pdbx_description
1 polymer ?
#
loop_
_entity_poly.entity_id
_entity_poly.type
_entity_poly.pdbx_seq_one_letter_code
_entity_poly.pdbx_strand_id
1 'polypeptide(L)'
;MIKITSQAISHIESLPQQEAGMVWVIYVSWDRGDVDNIRSAAGDVTWKHSGSRGWIVDLGSYFANQIPQEWDQPAAPNIYVDLNTNGQHFPGGVIDFDNGRLFFRADVSSA
;
A
#
# COMPACT_ATOMS: atom_id res chain seq x y z
N MET A 1 6.85 0.56 -11.32
CA MET A 1 5.85 -0.48 -11.60
C MET A 1 5.78 -1.46 -10.44
N ILE A 2 4.59 -1.88 -10.09
CA ILE A 2 4.38 -2.82 -8.99
C ILE A 2 4.12 -4.20 -9.57
N LYS A 3 4.81 -5.20 -9.06
CA LYS A 3 4.56 -6.62 -9.37
C LYS A 3 3.87 -7.28 -8.18
N ILE A 4 3.09 -8.31 -8.45
CA ILE A 4 2.43 -9.12 -7.43
C ILE A 4 2.87 -10.56 -7.60
N THR A 5 3.31 -11.19 -6.51
CA THR A 5 3.74 -12.59 -6.57
C THR A 5 2.53 -13.52 -6.69
N SER A 6 2.79 -14.73 -7.18
CA SER A 6 1.75 -15.76 -7.25
C SER A 6 1.23 -16.15 -5.86
N GLN A 7 2.07 -16.12 -4.84
CA GLN A 7 1.65 -16.36 -3.45
C GLN A 7 0.65 -15.31 -2.98
N ALA A 8 0.92 -14.03 -3.28
CA ALA A 8 0.00 -12.95 -2.92
C ALA A 8 -1.33 -13.09 -3.65
N ILE A 9 -1.31 -13.38 -4.94
CA ILE A 9 -2.52 -13.60 -5.73
C ILE A 9 -3.31 -14.78 -5.16
N SER A 10 -2.64 -15.91 -4.92
CA SER A 10 -3.29 -17.10 -4.38
C SER A 10 -3.93 -16.85 -3.02
N HIS A 11 -3.26 -16.07 -2.16
CA HIS A 11 -3.85 -15.69 -0.88
C HIS A 11 -5.15 -14.90 -1.06
N ILE A 12 -5.13 -13.88 -1.93
CA ILE A 12 -6.31 -13.05 -2.17
C ILE A 12 -7.44 -13.90 -2.75
N GLU A 13 -7.12 -14.77 -3.71
CA GLU A 13 -8.12 -15.64 -4.32
C GLU A 13 -8.69 -16.68 -3.36
N SER A 14 -7.97 -17.00 -2.29
CA SER A 14 -8.43 -17.93 -1.25
C SER A 14 -9.39 -17.30 -0.24
N LEU A 15 -9.50 -15.98 -0.24
CA LEU A 15 -10.39 -15.27 0.67
C LEU A 15 -11.86 -15.50 0.30
N PRO A 16 -12.79 -15.28 1.25
CA PRO A 16 -14.22 -15.39 0.94
C PRO A 16 -14.59 -14.53 -0.26
N GLN A 17 -15.43 -15.08 -1.12
CA GLN A 17 -15.88 -14.39 -2.32
C GLN A 17 -16.61 -13.10 -1.94
N GLN A 18 -16.28 -12.02 -2.66
CA GLN A 18 -16.93 -10.74 -2.46
C GLN A 18 -18.34 -10.74 -3.04
N GLU A 19 -19.13 -9.74 -2.64
CA GLU A 19 -20.43 -9.47 -3.25
C GLU A 19 -20.26 -9.17 -4.74
N ALA A 20 -21.31 -9.46 -5.50
CA ALA A 20 -21.33 -9.18 -6.95
C ALA A 20 -21.05 -7.69 -7.20
N GLY A 21 -20.23 -7.41 -8.20
CA GLY A 21 -19.88 -6.04 -8.57
C GLY A 21 -18.73 -5.43 -7.77
N MET A 22 -18.10 -6.21 -6.89
CA MET A 22 -16.94 -5.77 -6.11
C MET A 22 -15.65 -6.39 -6.64
N VAL A 23 -14.56 -5.67 -6.46
CA VAL A 23 -13.22 -6.15 -6.78
C VAL A 23 -12.30 -5.95 -5.57
N TRP A 24 -11.17 -6.64 -5.57
CA TRP A 24 -10.14 -6.45 -4.56
C TRP A 24 -9.26 -5.27 -4.95
N VAL A 25 -8.87 -4.49 -3.95
CA VAL A 25 -7.92 -3.40 -4.12
C VAL A 25 -6.81 -3.56 -3.08
N ILE A 26 -5.58 -3.54 -3.55
CA ILE A 26 -4.40 -3.54 -2.70
C ILE A 26 -3.97 -2.08 -2.57
N TYR A 27 -4.08 -1.54 -1.36
CA TYR A 27 -3.64 -0.17 -1.07
C TYR A 27 -2.19 -0.20 -0.65
N VAL A 28 -1.33 0.41 -1.45
CA VAL A 28 0.10 0.57 -1.14
C VAL A 28 0.33 2.05 -0.84
N SER A 29 0.81 2.36 0.34
CA SER A 29 1.04 3.74 0.72
C SER A 29 2.31 3.91 1.53
N TRP A 30 2.88 5.11 1.45
CA TRP A 30 4.02 5.49 2.27
C TRP A 30 3.53 6.01 3.61
N ASP A 31 3.92 5.32 4.68
CA ASP A 31 3.67 5.76 6.04
C ASP A 31 4.80 6.68 6.48
N ARG A 32 4.47 7.95 6.72
CA ARG A 32 5.43 8.96 7.18
C ARG A 32 5.81 8.81 8.64
N GLY A 33 5.17 7.91 9.37
CA GLY A 33 5.25 7.86 10.82
C GLY A 33 4.43 8.97 11.47
N ASP A 34 4.41 8.97 12.78
CA ASP A 34 3.73 10.01 13.54
C ASP A 34 4.54 11.30 13.55
N VAL A 35 3.85 12.42 13.63
CA VAL A 35 4.47 13.74 13.74
C VAL A 35 3.97 14.39 15.01
N ASP A 36 4.87 14.60 15.96
CA ASP A 36 4.57 15.25 17.22
C ASP A 36 4.91 16.73 17.14
N ASN A 37 4.01 17.54 17.69
CA ASN A 37 4.20 18.97 17.86
C ASN A 37 4.76 19.22 19.25
N ILE A 38 6.03 19.58 19.33
CA ILE A 38 6.71 19.84 20.59
C ILE A 38 6.80 21.35 20.77
N ARG A 39 6.24 21.86 21.86
CA ARG A 39 6.29 23.27 22.21
C ARG A 39 7.32 23.49 23.30
N SER A 40 8.27 24.39 23.07
CA SER A 40 9.25 24.80 24.06
C SER A 40 8.65 25.73 25.12
N ALA A 41 9.37 25.96 26.21
CA ALA A 41 8.95 26.91 27.23
C ALA A 41 8.84 28.34 26.70
N ALA A 42 9.56 28.66 25.64
CA ALA A 42 9.49 29.96 24.96
C ALA A 42 8.35 30.07 23.97
N GLY A 43 7.57 28.99 23.75
CA GLY A 43 6.46 28.95 22.83
C GLY A 43 6.82 28.53 21.42
N ASP A 44 8.08 28.22 21.12
CA ASP A 44 8.50 27.73 19.82
C ASP A 44 7.96 26.33 19.57
N VAL A 45 7.52 26.09 18.32
CA VAL A 45 6.95 24.82 17.92
C VAL A 45 7.97 24.08 17.05
N THR A 46 8.29 22.87 17.43
CA THR A 46 9.17 21.98 16.69
C THR A 46 8.39 20.73 16.30
N TRP A 47 8.51 20.30 15.05
CA TRP A 47 7.90 19.08 14.55
C TRP A 47 8.91 17.94 14.65
N LYS A 48 8.50 16.86 15.30
CA LYS A 48 9.33 15.67 15.42
C LYS A 48 8.58 14.48 14.84
N HIS A 49 9.25 13.76 13.95
CA HIS A 49 8.72 12.50 13.44
C HIS A 49 9.01 11.40 14.45
N SER A 50 8.00 10.61 14.76
CA SER A 50 8.11 9.43 15.60
C SER A 50 7.44 8.24 14.91
N GLY A 51 7.74 7.03 15.39
CA GLY A 51 7.20 5.81 14.81
C GLY A 51 7.94 5.35 13.56
N SER A 52 7.46 4.26 13.00
CA SER A 52 8.08 3.63 11.84
C SER A 52 7.67 4.34 10.55
N ARG A 53 8.62 4.50 9.65
CA ARG A 53 8.35 4.94 8.29
C ARG A 53 8.52 3.77 7.35
N GLY A 54 7.73 3.70 6.31
CA GLY A 54 7.86 2.65 5.32
C GLY A 54 6.63 2.50 4.44
N TRP A 55 6.73 1.56 3.53
CA TRP A 55 5.61 1.19 2.68
C TRP A 55 4.71 0.23 3.42
N ILE A 56 3.42 0.54 3.44
CA ILE A 56 2.40 -0.33 4.04
C ILE A 56 1.44 -0.83 2.98
N VAL A 57 0.85 -1.98 3.25
CA VAL A 57 -0.10 -2.63 2.35
C VAL A 57 -1.37 -2.99 3.13
N ASP A 58 -2.50 -2.56 2.59
CA ASP A 58 -3.81 -2.97 3.06
C ASP A 58 -4.61 -3.58 1.92
N LEU A 59 -5.52 -4.48 2.24
CA LEU A 59 -6.42 -5.08 1.28
C LEU A 59 -7.84 -4.62 1.57
N GLY A 60 -8.52 -4.15 0.53
CA GLY A 60 -9.90 -3.69 0.63
C GLY A 60 -10.72 -4.08 -0.58
N SER A 61 -11.97 -3.64 -0.57
CA SER A 61 -12.92 -3.88 -1.65
C SER A 61 -13.33 -2.55 -2.29
N TYR A 62 -13.67 -2.60 -3.58
CA TYR A 62 -14.13 -1.42 -4.30
C TYR A 62 -15.18 -1.80 -5.34
N PHE A 63 -15.98 -0.84 -5.77
CA PHE A 63 -16.99 -1.07 -6.79
C PHE A 63 -16.36 -1.22 -8.18
N ALA A 64 -16.61 -2.33 -8.85
CA ALA A 64 -16.03 -2.62 -10.17
C ALA A 64 -16.37 -1.56 -11.21
N ASN A 65 -17.53 -0.94 -11.10
CA ASN A 65 -17.97 0.10 -12.04
C ASN A 65 -17.47 1.51 -11.72
N GLN A 66 -16.67 1.68 -10.68
CA GLN A 66 -16.13 2.96 -10.21
C GLN A 66 -14.61 3.00 -10.16
N ILE A 67 -13.95 2.03 -10.77
CA ILE A 67 -12.49 1.93 -10.74
C ILE A 67 -11.86 3.16 -11.43
N PRO A 68 -10.98 3.90 -10.74
CA PRO A 68 -10.23 4.99 -11.38
C PRO A 68 -9.34 4.47 -12.51
N GLN A 69 -9.21 5.23 -13.56
CA GLN A 69 -8.41 4.83 -14.73
C GLN A 69 -6.92 4.66 -14.39
N GLU A 70 -6.43 5.37 -13.40
CA GLU A 70 -5.04 5.32 -12.99
C GLU A 70 -4.67 4.08 -12.20
N TRP A 71 -5.63 3.26 -11.76
CA TRP A 71 -5.34 2.04 -11.04
C TRP A 71 -4.90 0.94 -11.99
N ASP A 72 -3.75 0.36 -11.70
CA ASP A 72 -3.23 -0.77 -12.46
C ASP A 72 -3.94 -2.06 -12.07
N GLN A 73 -4.16 -2.92 -13.06
CA GLN A 73 -4.58 -4.29 -12.86
C GLN A 73 -3.39 -5.19 -13.17
N PRO A 74 -2.51 -5.45 -12.20
CA PRO A 74 -1.17 -5.92 -12.51
C PRO A 74 -1.08 -7.37 -12.97
N ALA A 75 -1.83 -8.30 -12.36
CA ALA A 75 -1.56 -9.70 -12.67
C ALA A 75 -2.78 -10.63 -12.70
N ALA A 76 -3.90 -10.24 -12.13
CA ALA A 76 -5.07 -11.09 -12.03
C ALA A 76 -6.36 -10.30 -12.26
N PRO A 77 -7.40 -10.92 -12.84
CA PRO A 77 -8.69 -10.27 -12.94
C PRO A 77 -9.24 -9.90 -11.56
N ASN A 78 -9.89 -8.74 -11.46
CA ASN A 78 -10.54 -8.27 -10.24
C ASN A 78 -9.60 -7.92 -9.07
N ILE A 79 -8.30 -7.75 -9.35
CA ILE A 79 -7.32 -7.29 -8.37
C ILE A 79 -6.65 -6.02 -8.90
N TYR A 80 -6.86 -4.91 -8.20
CA TYR A 80 -6.31 -3.60 -8.56
C TYR A 80 -5.35 -3.12 -7.50
N VAL A 81 -4.49 -2.17 -7.86
CA VAL A 81 -3.56 -1.54 -6.92
C VAL A 81 -3.81 -0.05 -6.90
N ASP A 82 -3.98 0.51 -5.71
CA ASP A 82 -4.04 1.94 -5.47
C ASP A 82 -2.76 2.37 -4.75
N LEU A 83 -1.95 3.17 -5.42
CA LEU A 83 -0.68 3.64 -4.87
C LEU A 83 -0.81 5.07 -4.39
N ASN A 84 -0.52 5.31 -3.11
CA ASN A 84 -0.42 6.63 -2.54
C ASN A 84 0.99 6.84 -1.96
N THR A 85 1.79 7.63 -2.65
CA THR A 85 3.19 7.84 -2.25
C THR A 85 3.35 8.85 -1.12
N ASN A 86 2.33 9.65 -0.83
CA ASN A 86 2.41 10.73 0.16
C ASN A 86 3.65 11.64 -0.04
N GLY A 87 4.02 11.88 -1.30
CA GLY A 87 5.16 12.71 -1.64
C GLY A 87 6.52 12.01 -1.61
N GLN A 88 6.55 10.74 -1.24
CA GLN A 88 7.79 9.94 -1.27
C GLN A 88 8.05 9.44 -2.69
N HIS A 89 9.33 9.43 -3.09
CA HIS A 89 9.71 8.81 -4.35
C HIS A 89 9.36 7.32 -4.34
N PHE A 90 8.66 6.87 -5.38
CA PHE A 90 8.30 5.47 -5.49
C PHE A 90 9.36 4.70 -6.26
N PRO A 91 10.05 3.75 -5.62
CA PRO A 91 11.15 3.03 -6.28
C PRO A 91 10.69 1.88 -7.18
N GLY A 92 9.39 1.56 -7.17
CA GLY A 92 8.92 0.29 -7.69
C GLY A 92 9.05 -0.80 -6.65
N GLY A 93 8.51 -1.97 -6.93
CA GLY A 93 8.62 -3.09 -6.00
C GLY A 93 7.62 -4.19 -6.23
N VAL A 94 7.51 -5.07 -5.24
CA VAL A 94 6.77 -6.31 -5.31
C VAL A 94 5.83 -6.41 -4.10
N ILE A 95 4.57 -6.71 -4.36
CA ILE A 95 3.63 -7.14 -3.33
C ILE A 95 3.76 -8.64 -3.16
N ASP A 96 4.06 -9.08 -1.96
CA ASP A 96 4.29 -10.49 -1.64
C ASP A 96 3.43 -10.90 -0.43
N PHE A 97 3.42 -12.19 -0.14
CA PHE A 97 2.69 -12.74 0.98
C PHE A 97 3.59 -13.68 1.76
N ASP A 98 3.73 -13.43 3.06
CA ASP A 98 4.50 -14.27 3.96
C ASP A 98 4.00 -14.09 5.39
N ASN A 99 4.14 -15.13 6.20
CA ASN A 99 3.73 -15.12 7.61
C ASN A 99 2.29 -14.64 7.83
N GLY A 100 1.38 -15.03 6.94
CA GLY A 100 -0.03 -14.73 7.07
C GLY A 100 -0.44 -13.33 6.67
N ARG A 101 0.42 -12.56 6.02
CA ARG A 101 0.09 -11.19 5.63
C ARG A 101 0.71 -10.80 4.28
N LEU A 102 0.04 -9.84 3.63
CA LEU A 102 0.58 -9.16 2.46
C LEU A 102 1.58 -8.08 2.92
N PHE A 103 2.62 -7.89 2.15
CA PHE A 103 3.57 -6.81 2.38
C PHE A 103 4.16 -6.31 1.06
N PHE A 104 4.75 -5.11 1.10
CA PHE A 104 5.41 -4.53 -0.05
C PHE A 104 6.92 -4.53 0.17
N ARG A 105 7.64 -5.08 -0.81
CA ARG A 105 9.10 -5.06 -0.83
C ARG A 105 9.54 -4.08 -1.91
N ALA A 106 10.08 -2.93 -1.50
CA ALA A 106 10.56 -1.91 -2.43
C ALA A 106 11.78 -2.40 -3.19
N ASP A 107 11.88 -1.99 -4.44
CA ASP A 107 13.10 -2.22 -5.21
C ASP A 107 14.25 -1.45 -4.56
N VAL A 108 15.36 -2.15 -4.35
CA VAL A 108 16.55 -1.52 -3.80
C VAL A 108 17.42 -1.07 -4.97
N SER A 109 17.69 0.24 -5.02
CA SER A 109 18.63 0.77 -5.98
C SER A 109 20.02 0.21 -5.65
N SER A 110 20.58 -0.59 -6.54
CA SER A 110 21.97 -0.98 -6.43
C SER A 110 22.82 0.20 -6.84
N ALA A 111 23.42 0.83 -5.87
CA ALA A 111 24.36 1.91 -6.13
C ALA A 111 25.67 1.37 -6.64
#